data_a850a4522ab908fb33b38fb22fa242b0
#
_entry.id   a850a4522ab908fb33b38fb22fa242b0
#
_cell.length_a   1.000
_cell.length_b   1.000
_cell.length_c   1.000
_cell.angle_alpha   90.00
_cell.angle_beta   90.00
_cell.angle_gamma   90.00
#
_symmetry.space_group_name_H-M   'P 1'
#
loop_
_entity.id
_entity.type
_entity.pdbx_description
1 polymer ?
#
loop_
_entity_poly.entity_id
_entity_poly.type
_entity_poly.pdbx_seq_one_letter_code
_entity_poly.pdbx_strand_id
1 'polypeptide(L)'
;MIKYIGSKRALLGRVTGAVSGVLPQGGRVCDLFSGTARVGNALKKQGFSVWSNDHNAYAHALATAYVQADRERWADKAETVLAELRSVKPEAGWFTQTFCHDAR
;
A
#
# COMPACT_ATOMS: atom_id res chain seq x y z
N MET A 1 -8.40 -4.44 0.62
CA MET A 1 -6.93 -4.60 0.58
C MET A 1 -6.54 -5.64 -0.46
N ILE A 2 -5.60 -5.32 -1.32
CA ILE A 2 -5.18 -6.15 -2.46
C ILE A 2 -4.59 -7.48 -1.95
N LYS A 3 -5.10 -8.61 -2.45
CA LYS A 3 -4.48 -9.93 -2.25
C LYS A 3 -3.38 -10.09 -3.29
N TYR A 4 -2.18 -10.36 -2.84
CA TYR A 4 -1.01 -10.54 -3.68
C TYR A 4 -0.30 -11.84 -3.34
N ILE A 5 0.18 -12.56 -4.36
CA ILE A 5 0.97 -13.79 -4.20
C ILE A 5 2.28 -13.44 -3.50
N GLY A 6 2.60 -14.14 -2.43
CA GLY A 6 3.78 -13.87 -1.59
C GLY A 6 3.60 -12.74 -0.57
N SER A 7 2.36 -12.31 -0.33
CA SER A 7 2.07 -11.30 0.69
C SER A 7 2.54 -11.72 2.08
N LYS A 8 3.29 -10.85 2.74
CA LYS A 8 3.77 -11.03 4.12
C LYS A 8 2.67 -10.89 5.19
N ARG A 9 1.38 -10.89 4.79
CA ARG A 9 0.26 -10.63 5.70
C ARG A 9 0.23 -11.56 6.92
N ALA A 10 0.44 -12.86 6.70
CA ALA A 10 0.43 -13.86 7.78
C ALA A 10 1.61 -13.72 8.74
N LEU A 11 2.69 -13.10 8.29
CA LEU A 11 3.93 -12.90 9.07
C LEU A 11 4.05 -11.49 9.65
N LEU A 12 3.09 -10.61 9.38
CA LEU A 12 3.19 -9.19 9.69
C LEU A 12 3.52 -8.93 11.17
N GLY A 13 2.78 -9.57 12.07
CA GLY A 13 3.00 -9.42 13.51
C GLY A 13 4.37 -9.91 13.97
N ARG A 14 4.86 -11.02 13.38
CA ARG A 14 6.21 -11.54 13.69
C ARG A 14 7.30 -10.59 13.21
N VAL A 15 7.17 -10.06 11.99
CA VAL A 15 8.16 -9.14 11.41
C VAL A 15 8.21 -7.84 12.19
N THR A 16 7.06 -7.22 12.45
CA THR A 16 7.02 -5.97 13.21
C THR A 16 7.47 -6.15 14.66
N GLY A 17 7.11 -7.27 15.29
CA GLY A 17 7.58 -7.59 16.64
C GLY A 17 9.09 -7.80 16.71
N ALA A 18 9.69 -8.47 15.72
CA ALA A 18 11.14 -8.64 15.64
C ALA A 18 11.86 -7.29 15.47
N VAL A 19 11.34 -6.40 14.60
CA VAL A 19 11.90 -5.05 14.42
C VAL A 19 11.81 -4.24 15.70
N SER A 20 10.66 -4.25 16.38
CA SER A 20 10.48 -3.54 17.66
C SER A 20 11.38 -4.10 18.77
N GLY A 21 11.68 -5.40 18.75
CA GLY A 21 12.61 -6.03 19.68
C GLY A 21 14.06 -5.56 19.48
N VAL A 22 14.46 -5.31 18.25
CA VAL A 22 15.83 -4.81 17.92
C VAL A 22 15.92 -3.29 18.10
N LEU A 23 14.84 -2.57 17.82
CA LEU A 23 14.77 -1.10 17.89
C LEU A 23 13.65 -0.64 18.84
N PRO A 24 13.77 -0.91 20.15
CA PRO A 24 12.71 -0.62 21.11
C PRO A 24 12.41 0.87 21.29
N GLN A 25 13.36 1.74 20.96
CA GLN A 25 13.21 3.20 20.99
C GLN A 25 12.68 3.79 19.67
N GLY A 26 12.30 2.94 18.71
CA GLY A 26 12.01 3.36 17.34
C GLY A 26 13.29 3.53 16.51
N GLY A 27 13.17 4.04 15.31
CA GLY A 27 14.33 4.25 14.43
C GLY A 27 13.98 4.21 12.95
N ARG A 28 15.02 3.97 12.13
CA ARG A 28 14.89 3.84 10.68
C ARG A 28 14.95 2.38 10.27
N VAL A 29 14.05 2.00 9.38
CA VAL A 29 13.95 0.64 8.84
C VAL A 29 13.89 0.72 7.33
N CYS A 30 14.63 -0.15 6.66
CA CYS A 30 14.56 -0.32 5.21
C CYS A 30 13.90 -1.66 4.88
N ASP A 31 12.79 -1.62 4.17
CA ASP A 31 12.15 -2.80 3.58
C ASP A 31 12.63 -2.93 2.12
N LEU A 32 13.61 -3.80 1.89
CA LEU A 32 14.29 -3.94 0.59
C LEU A 32 13.43 -4.56 -0.50
N PHE A 33 12.41 -5.31 -0.13
CA PHE A 33 11.48 -5.98 -1.04
C PHE A 33 10.04 -5.75 -0.57
N SER A 34 9.62 -4.49 -0.65
CA SER A 34 8.41 -4.00 0.01
C SER A 34 7.10 -4.58 -0.54
N GLY A 35 7.08 -5.03 -1.80
CA GLY A 35 5.90 -5.60 -2.44
C GLY A 35 4.67 -4.70 -2.29
N THR A 36 3.68 -5.17 -1.55
CA THR A 36 2.45 -4.40 -1.27
C THR A 36 2.59 -3.35 -0.17
N ALA A 37 3.80 -3.05 0.29
CA ALA A 37 4.13 -2.07 1.34
C ALA A 37 3.45 -2.30 2.71
N ARG A 38 2.96 -3.51 2.98
CA ARG A 38 2.22 -3.81 4.24
C ARG A 38 3.10 -3.73 5.48
N VAL A 39 4.32 -4.25 5.40
CA VAL A 39 5.29 -4.20 6.50
C VAL A 39 5.67 -2.76 6.78
N GLY A 40 6.02 -2.00 5.73
CA GLY A 40 6.36 -0.59 5.84
C GLY A 40 5.22 0.24 6.44
N ASN A 41 3.97 0.02 6.00
CA ASN A 41 2.80 0.70 6.54
C ASN A 41 2.57 0.36 8.03
N ALA A 42 2.76 -0.91 8.42
CA ALA A 42 2.60 -1.32 9.81
C ALA A 42 3.69 -0.70 10.71
N LEU A 43 4.93 -0.68 10.25
CA LEU A 43 6.05 -0.06 10.97
C LEU A 43 5.88 1.46 11.08
N LYS A 44 5.43 2.13 10.01
CA LYS A 44 5.09 3.56 10.05
C LYS A 44 4.05 3.87 11.12
N LYS A 45 2.99 3.04 11.23
CA LYS A 45 1.97 3.18 12.27
C LYS A 45 2.50 2.99 13.69
N GLN A 46 3.60 2.28 13.85
CA GLN A 46 4.31 2.11 15.12
C GLN A 46 5.35 3.23 15.39
N GLY A 47 5.44 4.22 14.51
CA GLY A 47 6.33 5.37 14.68
C GLY A 47 7.74 5.21 14.08
N PHE A 48 8.00 4.14 13.34
CA PHE A 48 9.27 3.99 12.62
C PHE A 48 9.35 4.89 11.39
N SER A 49 10.53 5.40 11.09
CA SER A 49 10.86 5.97 9.78
C SER A 49 11.17 4.84 8.82
N VAL A 50 10.40 4.73 7.73
CA VAL A 50 10.48 3.59 6.83
C VAL A 50 10.92 4.00 5.43
N TRP A 51 11.91 3.29 4.90
CA TRP A 51 12.29 3.31 3.51
C TRP A 51 11.82 2.03 2.85
N SER A 52 11.00 2.17 1.82
CA SER A 52 10.51 1.03 1.04
C SER A 52 11.20 1.00 -0.30
N ASN A 53 11.74 -0.15 -0.65
CA ASN A 53 12.35 -0.40 -1.95
C ASN A 53 11.72 -1.63 -2.59
N ASP A 54 11.49 -1.56 -3.90
CA ASP A 54 11.05 -2.70 -4.71
C ASP A 54 11.42 -2.47 -6.16
N HIS A 55 11.61 -3.55 -6.90
CA HIS A 55 11.93 -3.51 -8.32
C HIS A 55 10.70 -3.16 -9.18
N ASN A 56 9.51 -3.48 -8.72
CA ASN A 56 8.29 -3.36 -9.50
C ASN A 56 7.66 -1.97 -9.39
N ALA A 57 7.28 -1.39 -10.52
CA ALA A 57 6.65 -0.06 -10.58
C ALA A 57 5.34 0.02 -9.78
N TYR A 58 4.51 -1.04 -9.79
CA TYR A 58 3.29 -1.08 -8.99
C TYR A 58 3.57 -1.08 -7.48
N ALA A 59 4.63 -1.75 -7.04
CA ALA A 59 5.05 -1.76 -5.65
C ALA A 59 5.52 -0.37 -5.20
N HIS A 60 6.22 0.36 -6.08
CA HIS A 60 6.57 1.76 -5.85
C HIS A 60 5.32 2.64 -5.66
N ALA A 61 4.31 2.51 -6.51
CA ALA A 61 3.05 3.25 -6.37
C ALA A 61 2.35 2.94 -5.04
N LEU A 62 2.30 1.67 -4.63
CA LEU A 62 1.74 1.26 -3.34
C LEU A 62 2.55 1.81 -2.16
N ALA A 63 3.87 1.77 -2.21
CA ALA A 63 4.73 2.33 -1.17
C ALA A 63 4.57 3.85 -1.07
N THR A 64 4.44 4.55 -2.18
CA THR A 64 4.15 5.98 -2.20
C THR A 64 2.84 6.29 -1.47
N ALA A 65 1.78 5.52 -1.73
CA ALA A 65 0.48 5.73 -1.10
C ALA A 65 0.46 5.33 0.39
N TYR A 66 1.04 4.19 0.75
CA TYR A 66 0.90 3.64 2.12
C TYR A 66 2.01 4.04 3.08
N VAL A 67 3.21 4.30 2.59
CA VAL A 67 4.39 4.61 3.42
C VAL A 67 4.77 6.08 3.33
N GLN A 68 4.93 6.61 2.12
CA GLN A 68 5.40 7.97 1.92
C GLN A 68 4.32 9.02 2.14
N ALA A 69 3.08 8.78 1.70
CA ALA A 69 2.02 9.77 1.78
C ALA A 69 1.69 10.14 3.23
N ASP A 70 1.55 11.43 3.48
CA ASP A 70 1.11 12.00 4.73
C ASP A 70 -0.39 12.30 4.66
N ARG A 71 -1.14 11.79 5.64
CA ARG A 71 -2.58 11.99 5.71
C ARG A 71 -2.96 13.47 5.81
N GLU A 72 -2.27 14.24 6.64
CA GLU A 72 -2.59 15.67 6.84
C GLU A 72 -2.43 16.46 5.53
N ARG A 73 -1.44 16.08 4.71
CA ARG A 73 -1.17 16.74 3.44
C ARG A 73 -2.10 16.31 2.31
N TRP A 74 -2.57 15.07 2.31
CA TRP A 74 -3.23 14.48 1.15
C TRP A 74 -4.71 14.13 1.34
N ALA A 75 -5.23 14.16 2.59
CA ALA A 75 -6.61 13.74 2.86
C ALA A 75 -7.63 14.54 2.08
N ASP A 76 -7.58 15.86 2.10
CA ASP A 76 -8.56 16.73 1.43
C ASP A 76 -8.54 16.55 -0.09
N LYS A 77 -7.35 16.42 -0.67
CA LYS A 77 -7.21 16.15 -2.10
C LYS A 77 -7.76 14.78 -2.48
N ALA A 78 -7.51 13.77 -1.66
CA ALA A 78 -8.06 12.43 -1.87
C ALA A 78 -9.58 12.42 -1.79
N GLU A 79 -10.18 13.09 -0.81
CA GLU A 79 -11.64 13.23 -0.70
C GLU A 79 -12.25 13.93 -1.93
N THR A 80 -11.61 14.99 -2.42
CA THR A 80 -12.05 15.70 -3.65
C THR A 80 -12.06 14.75 -4.85
N VAL A 81 -10.97 14.03 -5.08
CA VAL A 81 -10.86 13.07 -6.19
C VAL A 81 -11.87 11.92 -6.03
N LEU A 82 -12.07 11.42 -4.81
CA LEU A 82 -13.06 10.38 -4.54
C LEU A 82 -14.49 10.86 -4.80
N ALA A 83 -14.81 12.12 -4.46
CA ALA A 83 -16.12 12.71 -4.76
C ALA A 83 -16.36 12.83 -6.27
N GLU A 84 -15.35 13.27 -7.02
CA GLU A 84 -15.39 13.33 -8.48
C GLU A 84 -15.62 11.92 -9.08
N LEU A 85 -14.84 10.93 -8.65
CA LEU A 85 -14.97 9.55 -9.13
C LEU A 85 -16.33 8.94 -8.83
N ARG A 86 -16.95 9.25 -7.68
CA ARG A 86 -18.29 8.80 -7.33
C ARG A 86 -19.39 9.43 -8.20
N SER A 87 -19.14 10.61 -8.76
CA SER A 87 -20.09 11.32 -9.63
C SER A 87 -20.04 10.87 -11.09
N VAL A 88 -18.98 10.17 -11.50
CA VAL A 88 -18.79 9.68 -12.87
C VAL A 88 -19.78 8.56 -13.17
N LYS A 89 -20.49 8.66 -14.29
CA LYS A 89 -21.32 7.55 -14.77
C LYS A 89 -20.43 6.37 -15.19
N PRO A 90 -20.73 5.16 -14.71
CA PRO A 90 -20.00 3.99 -15.16
C PRO A 90 -20.31 3.70 -16.64
N GLU A 91 -19.27 3.43 -17.42
CA GLU A 91 -19.39 3.01 -18.82
C GLU A 91 -18.82 1.59 -19.00
N ALA A 92 -19.53 0.78 -19.77
CA ALA A 92 -19.04 -0.53 -20.18
C ALA A 92 -17.98 -0.33 -21.27
N GLY A 93 -16.71 -0.43 -20.88
CA GLY A 93 -15.57 -0.31 -21.79
C GLY A 93 -14.91 -1.64 -22.09
N TRP A 94 -13.68 -1.58 -22.58
CA TRP A 94 -12.87 -2.74 -22.93
C TRP A 94 -12.76 -3.77 -21.78
N PHE A 95 -12.57 -3.30 -20.55
CA PHE A 95 -12.44 -4.20 -19.40
C PHE A 95 -13.72 -5.02 -19.17
N THR A 96 -14.86 -4.35 -19.19
CA THR A 96 -16.18 -5.01 -19.03
C THR A 96 -16.41 -6.04 -20.13
N GLN A 97 -16.14 -5.66 -21.37
CA GLN A 97 -16.29 -6.54 -22.52
C GLN A 97 -15.38 -7.77 -22.42
N THR A 98 -14.08 -7.55 -22.20
CA THR A 98 -13.08 -8.63 -22.17
C THR A 98 -13.23 -9.57 -20.98
N PHE A 99 -13.48 -9.04 -19.79
CA PHE A 99 -13.45 -9.84 -18.56
C PHE A 99 -14.82 -10.17 -17.96
N CYS A 100 -15.90 -9.54 -18.43
CA CYS A 100 -17.23 -9.82 -17.93
C CYS A 100 -18.14 -10.51 -18.97
N HIS A 101 -17.97 -10.21 -20.26
CA HIS A 101 -18.78 -10.76 -21.31
C HIS A 101 -18.08 -11.87 -22.12
N ASP A 102 -16.81 -11.70 -22.45
CA ASP A 102 -16.06 -12.61 -23.31
C ASP A 102 -15.31 -13.70 -22.53
N ALA A 103 -15.12 -13.52 -21.24
CA ALA A 103 -14.48 -14.51 -20.36
C ALA A 103 -15.48 -15.63 -20.02
N ARG A 104 -15.44 -16.72 -20.79
CA ARG A 104 -16.11 -17.98 -20.50
C ARG A 104 -15.11 -19.11 -20.31
#